data_f3b9e92b254ccae918092b249aed523f
#
_entry.id   f3b9e92b254ccae918092b249aed523f
#
_cell.length_a   1.000
_cell.length_b   1.000
_cell.length_c   1.000
_cell.angle_alpha   90.00
_cell.angle_beta   90.00
_cell.angle_gamma   90.00
#
_symmetry.space_group_name_H-M   'P 1'
#
loop_
_entity.id
_entity.type
_entity.pdbx_description
1 polymer ?
#
loop_
_entity_poly.entity_id
_entity_poly.type
_entity_poly.pdbx_seq_one_letter_code
_entity_poly.pdbx_strand_id
1 'polypeptide(L)'
;MKPLAIDLFCGLGGWTEGLLAEGWRVVGLDIEEHVYGDHRYPADLMLRDVRTVHGSLFRDAHLIVASPPCQEYSYMAMPWTKAKVKAAAVQSSGAERRRLNELFNECFRIQREASKAAGRHIPLIVENVRGAQPWVGRARAKYGSFYLWGDVPTPLPPIASVEGVKVRSEDSGRRTDVGKGARFTSRDCGMEGTKQGGDWFAEARKGGTGGTSESFGSKSPARRFASAMIAKIPLPLSRHIGSAFKP
;
A
#
# COMPACT_ATOMS: atom_id res chain seq x y z
N MET A 1 16.83 -7.59 -23.63
CA MET A 1 15.81 -8.26 -22.77
C MET A 1 15.08 -7.21 -21.95
N LYS A 2 13.80 -7.43 -21.58
CA LYS A 2 13.11 -6.53 -20.64
C LYS A 2 13.75 -6.62 -19.26
N PRO A 3 14.01 -5.49 -18.56
CA PRO A 3 14.51 -5.54 -17.19
C PRO A 3 13.49 -6.23 -16.26
N LEU A 4 13.98 -6.93 -15.25
CA LEU A 4 13.17 -7.66 -14.29
C LEU A 4 12.92 -6.81 -13.03
N ALA A 5 11.67 -6.69 -12.62
CA ALA A 5 11.28 -6.18 -11.33
C ALA A 5 10.57 -7.26 -10.49
N ILE A 6 10.74 -7.18 -9.17
CA ILE A 6 10.05 -8.02 -8.20
C ILE A 6 9.09 -7.16 -7.41
N ASP A 7 7.84 -7.60 -7.30
CA ASP A 7 6.76 -6.94 -6.55
C ASP A 7 6.41 -7.79 -5.33
N LEU A 8 6.93 -7.43 -4.16
CA LEU A 8 6.68 -8.12 -2.90
C LEU A 8 5.38 -7.65 -2.26
N PHE A 9 4.57 -8.59 -1.78
CA PHE A 9 3.21 -8.32 -1.29
C PHE A 9 2.36 -7.67 -2.39
N CYS A 10 2.36 -8.30 -3.54
CA CYS A 10 1.92 -7.69 -4.79
C CYS A 10 0.42 -7.44 -4.90
N GLY A 11 -0.42 -8.14 -4.12
CA GLY A 11 -1.87 -7.96 -4.10
C GLY A 11 -2.50 -7.97 -5.49
N LEU A 12 -3.19 -6.90 -5.86
CA LEU A 12 -3.77 -6.69 -7.20
C LEU A 12 -2.80 -6.02 -8.20
N GLY A 13 -1.53 -5.89 -7.87
CA GLY A 13 -0.49 -5.45 -8.80
C GLY A 13 -0.43 -3.94 -9.07
N GLY A 14 -0.67 -3.10 -8.05
CA GLY A 14 -0.59 -1.65 -8.23
C GLY A 14 0.79 -1.17 -8.70
N TRP A 15 1.88 -1.70 -8.16
CA TRP A 15 3.23 -1.48 -8.68
C TRP A 15 3.39 -2.08 -10.06
N THR A 16 2.95 -3.31 -10.23
CA THR A 16 3.13 -4.11 -11.45
C THR A 16 2.53 -3.45 -12.67
N GLU A 17 1.33 -2.86 -12.58
CA GLU A 17 0.68 -2.20 -13.72
C GLU A 17 1.54 -1.07 -14.31
N GLY A 18 2.10 -0.21 -13.46
CA GLY A 18 2.97 0.86 -13.91
C GLY A 18 4.30 0.36 -14.45
N LEU A 19 4.89 -0.65 -13.83
CA LEU A 19 6.13 -1.27 -14.29
C LEU A 19 5.93 -1.95 -15.66
N LEU A 20 4.83 -2.68 -15.87
CA LEU A 20 4.49 -3.26 -17.17
C LEU A 20 4.31 -2.19 -18.24
N ALA A 21 3.64 -1.07 -17.91
CA ALA A 21 3.44 0.05 -18.83
C ALA A 21 4.79 0.71 -19.24
N GLU A 22 5.78 0.67 -18.36
CA GLU A 22 7.16 1.14 -18.66
C GLU A 22 8.03 0.04 -19.30
N GLY A 23 7.46 -1.11 -19.67
CA GLY A 23 8.13 -2.16 -20.42
C GLY A 23 8.99 -3.10 -19.58
N TRP A 24 8.74 -3.20 -18.29
CA TRP A 24 9.39 -4.16 -17.42
C TRP A 24 8.78 -5.56 -17.59
N ARG A 25 9.55 -6.60 -17.27
CA ARG A 25 9.03 -7.90 -16.85
C ARG A 25 8.86 -7.86 -15.34
N VAL A 26 7.73 -8.33 -14.81
CA VAL A 26 7.45 -8.30 -13.38
C VAL A 26 7.11 -9.70 -12.88
N VAL A 27 7.63 -10.06 -11.71
CA VAL A 27 7.24 -11.25 -10.96
C VAL A 27 6.74 -10.77 -9.60
N GLY A 28 5.48 -11.07 -9.28
CA GLY A 28 4.87 -10.81 -8.00
C GLY A 28 5.12 -11.93 -7.01
N LEU A 29 5.25 -11.57 -5.74
CA LEU A 29 5.29 -12.51 -4.61
C LEU A 29 4.18 -12.13 -3.63
N ASP A 30 3.31 -13.08 -3.34
CA ASP A 30 2.29 -12.94 -2.30
C ASP A 30 2.05 -14.28 -1.61
N ILE A 31 1.42 -14.25 -0.44
CA ILE A 31 1.06 -15.46 0.30
C ILE A 31 -0.23 -16.10 -0.24
N GLU A 32 -1.06 -15.30 -0.89
CA GLU A 32 -2.32 -15.75 -1.49
C GLU A 32 -2.58 -15.07 -2.84
N GLU A 33 -3.33 -15.72 -3.72
CA GLU A 33 -3.81 -15.11 -4.95
C GLU A 33 -5.07 -14.29 -4.67
N HIS A 34 -5.02 -13.00 -5.00
CA HIS A 34 -6.15 -12.08 -4.85
C HIS A 34 -6.98 -12.06 -6.15
N VAL A 35 -8.20 -12.62 -6.08
CA VAL A 35 -9.14 -12.63 -7.20
C VAL A 35 -10.47 -12.03 -6.77
N TYR A 36 -10.90 -10.98 -7.48
CA TYR A 36 -12.17 -10.29 -7.24
C TYR A 36 -12.86 -10.00 -8.57
N GLY A 37 -13.72 -10.90 -9.02
CA GLY A 37 -14.29 -10.86 -10.37
C GLY A 37 -13.19 -10.98 -11.41
N ASP A 38 -13.09 -10.00 -12.30
CA ASP A 38 -12.06 -9.93 -13.34
C ASP A 38 -10.72 -9.34 -12.85
N HIS A 39 -10.68 -8.83 -11.61
CA HIS A 39 -9.47 -8.25 -11.02
C HIS A 39 -8.59 -9.33 -10.43
N ARG A 40 -7.40 -9.48 -11.00
CA ARG A 40 -6.34 -10.39 -10.54
C ARG A 40 -4.97 -9.78 -10.77
N TYR A 41 -3.96 -10.41 -10.23
CA TYR A 41 -2.58 -9.98 -10.48
C TYR A 41 -2.24 -10.08 -11.99
N PRO A 42 -1.64 -9.03 -12.60
CA PRO A 42 -1.54 -8.95 -14.07
C PRO A 42 -0.25 -9.53 -14.68
N ALA A 43 0.59 -10.24 -13.89
CA ALA A 43 1.87 -10.78 -14.35
C ALA A 43 2.15 -12.17 -13.75
N ASP A 44 3.40 -12.65 -13.82
CA ASP A 44 3.82 -13.90 -13.20
C ASP A 44 3.69 -13.79 -11.67
N LEU A 45 2.97 -14.72 -11.04
CA LEU A 45 2.72 -14.75 -9.59
C LEU A 45 3.41 -15.94 -8.94
N MET A 46 4.20 -15.66 -7.91
CA MET A 46 4.82 -16.64 -7.03
C MET A 46 4.09 -16.67 -5.69
N LEU A 47 3.34 -17.74 -5.41
CA LEU A 47 2.66 -17.92 -4.13
C LEU A 47 3.63 -18.45 -3.07
N ARG A 48 4.18 -17.55 -2.27
CA ARG A 48 5.16 -17.86 -1.21
C ARG A 48 5.05 -16.85 -0.07
N ASP A 49 5.31 -17.32 1.14
CA ASP A 49 5.56 -16.44 2.27
C ASP A 49 6.93 -15.78 2.12
N VAL A 50 6.97 -14.46 2.14
CA VAL A 50 8.20 -13.65 2.01
C VAL A 50 9.27 -14.05 3.01
N ARG A 51 8.88 -14.51 4.21
CA ARG A 51 9.79 -14.95 5.27
C ARG A 51 10.55 -16.22 4.93
N THR A 52 10.00 -17.04 4.02
CA THR A 52 10.60 -18.32 3.61
C THR A 52 11.46 -18.22 2.37
N VAL A 53 11.48 -17.07 1.71
CA VAL A 53 12.22 -16.85 0.47
C VAL A 53 13.58 -16.23 0.77
N HIS A 54 14.64 -16.83 0.24
CA HIS A 54 15.97 -16.22 0.27
C HIS A 54 16.12 -15.25 -0.91
N GLY A 55 16.58 -14.02 -0.65
CA GLY A 55 16.66 -12.96 -1.64
C GLY A 55 17.60 -13.27 -2.84
N SER A 56 18.53 -14.20 -2.72
CA SER A 56 19.39 -14.62 -3.84
C SER A 56 18.61 -15.16 -5.05
N LEU A 57 17.36 -15.58 -4.84
CA LEU A 57 16.44 -15.94 -5.94
C LEU A 57 16.20 -14.76 -6.90
N PHE A 58 16.34 -13.56 -6.41
CA PHE A 58 16.08 -12.31 -7.14
C PHE A 58 17.37 -11.58 -7.59
N ARG A 59 18.51 -12.28 -7.63
CA ARG A 59 19.81 -11.70 -8.04
C ARG A 59 19.80 -11.03 -9.42
N ASP A 60 18.93 -11.48 -10.31
CA ASP A 60 18.82 -10.94 -11.68
C ASP A 60 17.82 -9.77 -11.76
N ALA A 61 17.17 -9.38 -10.66
CA ALA A 61 16.28 -8.23 -10.61
C ALA A 61 17.04 -6.92 -10.76
N HIS A 62 16.41 -5.95 -11.40
CA HIS A 62 16.91 -4.58 -11.54
C HIS A 62 16.20 -3.61 -10.57
N LEU A 63 15.07 -4.02 -10.03
CA LEU A 63 14.28 -3.26 -9.08
C LEU A 63 13.47 -4.22 -8.20
N ILE A 64 13.33 -3.90 -6.91
CA ILE A 64 12.39 -4.52 -6.00
C ILE A 64 11.43 -3.44 -5.52
N VAL A 65 10.13 -3.70 -5.59
CA VAL A 65 9.08 -2.87 -4.99
C VAL A 65 8.31 -3.70 -3.98
N ALA A 66 7.75 -3.07 -2.95
CA ALA A 66 7.06 -3.77 -1.88
C ALA A 66 5.97 -2.93 -1.25
N SER A 67 4.84 -3.56 -0.90
CA SER A 67 3.76 -2.96 -0.11
C SER A 67 3.37 -3.90 1.03
N PRO A 68 4.20 -4.06 2.08
CA PRO A 68 3.90 -4.96 3.17
C PRO A 68 2.63 -4.56 3.90
N PRO A 69 1.88 -5.51 4.50
CA PRO A 69 0.62 -5.27 5.17
C PRO A 69 0.68 -4.10 6.16
N CYS A 70 -0.26 -3.16 6.02
CA CYS A 70 -0.32 -1.93 6.80
C CYS A 70 -1.30 -1.97 7.98
N GLN A 71 -2.09 -3.04 8.14
CA GLN A 71 -3.17 -3.12 9.12
C GLN A 71 -2.66 -2.91 10.55
N GLU A 72 -1.49 -3.43 10.85
CA GLU A 72 -0.83 -3.30 12.15
C GLU A 72 -0.40 -1.86 12.48
N TYR A 73 -0.09 -1.05 11.45
CA TYR A 73 0.31 0.35 11.58
C TYR A 73 -0.84 1.34 11.48
N SER A 74 -2.00 0.91 10.96
CA SER A 74 -3.12 1.80 10.68
C SER A 74 -3.99 1.99 11.90
N TYR A 75 -3.77 3.09 12.64
CA TYR A 75 -4.62 3.49 13.76
C TYR A 75 -6.05 3.85 13.34
N MET A 76 -6.28 4.20 12.08
CA MET A 76 -7.60 4.51 11.54
C MET A 76 -8.51 3.27 11.43
N ALA A 77 -7.91 2.08 11.43
CA ALA A 77 -8.63 0.82 11.32
C ALA A 77 -9.09 0.25 12.68
N MET A 78 -8.73 0.88 13.81
CA MET A 78 -9.06 0.37 15.14
C MET A 78 -9.57 1.48 16.08
N PRO A 79 -10.38 1.14 17.11
CA PRO A 79 -10.78 2.08 18.14
C PRO A 79 -9.58 2.72 18.84
N TRP A 80 -9.67 4.02 19.13
CA TRP A 80 -8.57 4.80 19.72
C TRP A 80 -7.99 4.22 21.01
N THR A 81 -8.86 3.66 21.86
CA THR A 81 -8.44 3.00 23.11
C THR A 81 -7.55 1.80 22.82
N LYS A 82 -7.92 0.94 21.86
CA LYS A 82 -7.12 -0.22 21.45
C LYS A 82 -5.81 0.21 20.80
N ALA A 83 -5.83 1.27 20.00
CA ALA A 83 -4.62 1.84 19.38
C ALA A 83 -3.61 2.30 20.43
N LYS A 84 -4.04 2.97 21.49
CA LYS A 84 -3.17 3.40 22.61
C LYS A 84 -2.55 2.22 23.36
N VAL A 85 -3.36 1.20 23.70
CA VAL A 85 -2.87 0.01 24.40
C VAL A 85 -1.83 -0.73 23.56
N LYS A 86 -2.10 -0.91 22.26
CA LYS A 86 -1.17 -1.54 21.33
C LYS A 86 0.12 -0.73 21.21
N ALA A 87 0.04 0.60 21.06
CA ALA A 87 1.21 1.46 20.98
C ALA A 87 2.07 1.36 22.25
N ALA A 88 1.46 1.37 23.43
CA ALA A 88 2.17 1.20 24.69
C ALA A 88 2.88 -0.15 24.78
N ALA A 89 2.22 -1.25 24.40
CA ALA A 89 2.82 -2.58 24.37
C ALA A 89 4.03 -2.65 23.43
N VAL A 90 3.93 -2.08 22.23
CA VAL A 90 5.02 -2.04 21.25
C VAL A 90 6.19 -1.14 21.74
N GLN A 91 5.89 -0.05 22.45
CA GLN A 91 6.91 0.83 23.04
C GLN A 91 7.69 0.15 24.18
N SER A 92 6.99 -0.62 25.02
CA SER A 92 7.58 -1.28 26.19
C SER A 92 8.26 -2.61 25.87
N SER A 93 7.95 -3.24 24.73
CA SER A 93 8.47 -4.55 24.37
C SER A 93 9.23 -4.55 23.05
N GLY A 94 10.53 -4.83 23.09
CA GLY A 94 11.33 -5.05 21.90
C GLY A 94 10.87 -6.23 21.06
N ALA A 95 10.27 -7.26 21.65
CA ALA A 95 9.70 -8.41 20.96
C ALA A 95 8.47 -8.01 20.14
N GLU A 96 7.55 -7.26 20.74
CA GLU A 96 6.36 -6.76 20.06
C GLU A 96 6.74 -5.82 18.91
N ARG A 97 7.74 -4.98 19.08
CA ARG A 97 8.25 -4.12 17.99
C ARG A 97 8.86 -4.93 16.85
N ARG A 98 9.63 -5.98 17.15
CA ARG A 98 10.17 -6.87 16.11
C ARG A 98 9.04 -7.57 15.34
N ARG A 99 8.03 -8.09 16.05
CA ARG A 99 6.86 -8.71 15.45
C ARG A 99 6.09 -7.73 14.55
N LEU A 100 5.86 -6.50 15.05
CA LEU A 100 5.17 -5.46 14.29
C LEU A 100 5.90 -5.12 12.98
N ASN A 101 7.22 -5.07 13.01
CA ASN A 101 8.05 -4.64 11.88
C ASN A 101 8.57 -5.82 11.05
N GLU A 102 8.20 -7.06 11.36
CA GLU A 102 8.75 -8.26 10.73
C GLU A 102 8.66 -8.17 9.20
N LEU A 103 7.44 -8.06 8.67
CA LEU A 103 7.23 -8.06 7.21
C LEU A 103 7.84 -6.83 6.51
N PHE A 104 7.86 -5.69 7.19
CA PHE A 104 8.55 -4.51 6.68
C PHE A 104 10.06 -4.72 6.59
N ASN A 105 10.66 -5.34 7.60
CA ASN A 105 12.09 -5.65 7.63
C ASN A 105 12.48 -6.73 6.64
N GLU A 106 11.59 -7.68 6.34
CA GLU A 106 11.80 -8.70 5.33
C GLU A 106 12.04 -8.11 3.93
N CYS A 107 11.42 -7.00 3.58
CA CYS A 107 11.70 -6.30 2.33
C CYS A 107 13.19 -5.94 2.20
N PHE A 108 13.75 -5.38 3.26
CA PHE A 108 15.17 -5.00 3.29
C PHE A 108 16.11 -6.20 3.41
N ARG A 109 15.69 -7.28 4.09
CA ARG A 109 16.46 -8.53 4.11
C ARG A 109 16.60 -9.09 2.71
N ILE A 110 15.49 -9.26 2.01
CA ILE A 110 15.46 -9.78 0.63
C ILE A 110 16.31 -8.92 -0.29
N GLN A 111 16.19 -7.59 -0.20
CA GLN A 111 16.99 -6.66 -1.02
C GLN A 111 18.50 -6.84 -0.77
N ARG A 112 18.93 -6.92 0.51
CA ARG A 112 20.36 -7.13 0.85
C ARG A 112 20.88 -8.46 0.32
N GLU A 113 20.11 -9.55 0.47
CA GLU A 113 20.48 -10.87 -0.02
C GLU A 113 20.53 -10.93 -1.55
N ALA A 114 19.56 -10.30 -2.23
CA ALA A 114 19.52 -10.18 -3.68
C ALA A 114 20.72 -9.39 -4.20
N SER A 115 21.00 -8.23 -3.61
CA SER A 115 22.12 -7.37 -3.99
C SER A 115 23.48 -8.07 -3.77
N LYS A 116 23.63 -8.80 -2.65
CA LYS A 116 24.83 -9.60 -2.38
C LYS A 116 25.03 -10.67 -3.44
N ALA A 117 23.97 -11.39 -3.79
CA ALA A 117 24.03 -12.47 -4.79
C ALA A 117 24.25 -11.94 -6.22
N ALA A 118 23.77 -10.72 -6.49
CA ALA A 118 23.94 -10.03 -7.77
C ALA A 118 25.35 -9.41 -7.94
N GLY A 119 26.09 -9.20 -6.85
CA GLY A 119 27.34 -8.43 -6.85
C GLY A 119 27.15 -6.94 -7.15
N ARG A 120 25.91 -6.42 -7.07
CA ARG A 120 25.55 -5.01 -7.31
C ARG A 120 24.37 -4.62 -6.44
N HIS A 121 24.22 -3.32 -6.21
CA HIS A 121 23.03 -2.80 -5.55
C HIS A 121 21.78 -3.02 -6.41
N ILE A 122 20.74 -3.60 -5.83
CA ILE A 122 19.40 -3.70 -6.43
C ILE A 122 18.54 -2.71 -5.66
N PRO A 123 18.00 -1.66 -6.33
CA PRO A 123 17.15 -0.67 -5.68
C PRO A 123 15.90 -1.31 -5.08
N LEU A 124 15.48 -0.79 -3.92
CA LEU A 124 14.25 -1.18 -3.21
C LEU A 124 13.39 0.03 -2.91
N ILE A 125 12.11 -0.05 -3.25
CA ILE A 125 11.08 0.90 -2.82
C ILE A 125 10.07 0.15 -1.95
N VAL A 126 9.90 0.60 -0.71
CA VAL A 126 8.87 0.06 0.19
C VAL A 126 7.80 1.13 0.41
N GLU A 127 6.55 0.76 0.22
CA GLU A 127 5.41 1.63 0.51
C GLU A 127 4.70 1.17 1.79
N ASN A 128 4.22 2.13 2.57
CA ASN A 128 3.31 1.87 3.68
C ASN A 128 2.56 3.14 4.10
N VAL A 129 1.71 3.03 5.13
CA VAL A 129 0.94 4.15 5.67
C VAL A 129 1.78 5.07 6.57
N ARG A 130 1.30 6.30 6.78
CA ARG A 130 1.91 7.27 7.71
C ARG A 130 2.19 6.68 9.10
N GLY A 131 1.29 5.82 9.58
CA GLY A 131 1.36 5.21 10.92
C GLY A 131 2.54 4.27 11.11
N ALA A 132 3.24 3.85 10.07
CA ALA A 132 4.44 3.03 10.16
C ALA A 132 5.66 3.81 10.68
N GLN A 133 5.74 5.12 10.39
CA GLN A 133 6.94 5.94 10.68
C GLN A 133 7.45 5.89 12.13
N PRO A 134 6.61 5.90 13.19
CA PRO A 134 7.10 5.79 14.56
C PRO A 134 7.84 4.48 14.86
N TRP A 135 7.62 3.45 14.05
CA TRP A 135 8.08 2.09 14.29
C TRP A 135 9.25 1.65 13.40
N VAL A 136 9.23 2.08 12.13
CA VAL A 136 10.24 1.70 11.12
C VAL A 136 11.13 2.87 10.69
N GLY A 137 10.92 4.05 11.26
CA GLY A 137 11.65 5.25 10.91
C GLY A 137 10.91 6.13 9.88
N ARG A 138 11.42 7.35 9.72
CA ARG A 138 10.82 8.35 8.84
C ARG A 138 10.89 7.92 7.38
N ALA A 139 9.78 8.08 6.65
CA ALA A 139 9.73 7.88 5.21
C ALA A 139 10.62 8.90 4.48
N ARG A 140 11.25 8.48 3.38
CA ARG A 140 12.07 9.33 2.52
C ARG A 140 11.23 10.32 1.71
N ALA A 141 10.07 9.89 1.24
CA ALA A 141 9.13 10.71 0.50
C ALA A 141 7.69 10.26 0.74
N LYS A 142 6.72 11.04 0.25
CA LYS A 142 5.31 10.69 0.25
C LYS A 142 4.66 11.11 -1.07
N TYR A 143 3.72 10.29 -1.54
CA TYR A 143 2.83 10.60 -2.64
C TYR A 143 1.38 10.50 -2.14
N GLY A 144 0.74 11.62 -1.83
CA GLY A 144 -0.55 11.63 -1.14
C GLY A 144 -0.50 10.89 0.19
N SER A 145 -1.25 9.78 0.28
CA SER A 145 -1.32 8.90 1.46
C SER A 145 -0.28 7.77 1.45
N PHE A 146 0.50 7.64 0.40
CA PHE A 146 1.52 6.61 0.22
C PHE A 146 2.87 7.13 0.71
N TYR A 147 3.41 6.52 1.74
CA TYR A 147 4.71 6.86 2.31
C TYR A 147 5.74 5.87 1.81
N LEU A 148 6.91 6.37 1.39
CA LEU A 148 7.92 5.60 0.67
C LEU A 148 9.24 5.57 1.43
N TRP A 149 9.83 4.38 1.52
CA TRP A 149 11.16 4.12 2.07
C TRP A 149 12.05 3.47 1.03
N GLY A 150 13.35 3.45 1.29
CA GLY A 150 14.36 2.86 0.42
C GLY A 150 14.92 3.85 -0.62
N ASP A 151 15.19 3.37 -1.82
CA ASP A 151 15.87 4.12 -2.89
C ASP A 151 14.89 5.00 -3.68
N VAL A 152 14.12 5.84 -2.99
CA VAL A 152 13.07 6.65 -3.60
C VAL A 152 13.66 7.75 -4.48
N PRO A 153 13.37 7.79 -5.80
CA PRO A 153 13.78 8.88 -6.66
C PRO A 153 12.98 10.15 -6.31
N THR A 154 13.65 11.29 -6.34
CA THR A 154 13.03 12.60 -6.10
C THR A 154 13.46 13.59 -7.17
N PRO A 155 12.56 14.48 -7.64
CA PRO A 155 11.18 14.69 -7.19
C PRO A 155 10.24 13.57 -7.63
N LEU A 156 9.15 13.36 -6.86
CA LEU A 156 8.05 12.50 -7.27
C LEU A 156 7.15 13.24 -8.28
N PRO A 157 6.34 12.52 -9.08
CA PRO A 157 5.43 13.14 -10.02
C PRO A 157 4.39 14.00 -9.28
N PRO A 158 3.86 15.06 -9.91
CA PRO A 158 2.79 15.83 -9.32
C PRO A 158 1.55 14.95 -9.13
N ILE A 159 0.81 15.20 -8.05
CA ILE A 159 -0.49 14.57 -7.83
C ILE A 159 -1.48 15.34 -8.70
N ALA A 160 -2.07 14.67 -9.69
CA ALA A 160 -3.10 15.27 -10.50
C ALA A 160 -4.33 15.58 -9.62
N SER A 161 -4.76 16.85 -9.61
CA SER A 161 -6.06 17.21 -9.04
C SER A 161 -7.14 16.72 -10.01
N VAL A 162 -8.07 15.89 -9.53
CA VAL A 162 -9.26 15.55 -10.32
C VAL A 162 -10.17 16.77 -10.33
N GLU A 163 -10.47 17.31 -11.52
CA GLU A 163 -11.43 18.41 -11.67
C GLU A 163 -12.76 18.05 -11.03
N GLY A 164 -13.30 18.93 -10.18
CA GLY A 164 -14.57 18.75 -9.51
C GLY A 164 -14.51 18.17 -8.11
N VAL A 165 -13.37 17.76 -7.63
CA VAL A 165 -13.18 17.41 -6.22
C VAL A 165 -12.94 18.69 -5.44
N LYS A 166 -13.95 19.13 -4.68
CA LYS A 166 -13.73 20.16 -3.68
C LYS A 166 -12.75 19.62 -2.64
N VAL A 167 -11.49 19.99 -2.76
CA VAL A 167 -10.58 20.02 -1.62
C VAL A 167 -11.34 20.80 -0.55
N ARG A 168 -11.58 20.19 0.59
CA ARG A 168 -12.26 20.79 1.72
C ARG A 168 -11.64 22.18 1.93
N SER A 169 -12.39 23.23 1.56
CA SER A 169 -11.99 24.58 1.86
C SER A 169 -11.87 24.65 3.38
N GLU A 170 -10.82 25.30 3.86
CA GLU A 170 -10.59 25.55 5.30
C GLU A 170 -11.74 26.33 5.95
N ASP A 171 -12.72 26.73 5.14
CA ASP A 171 -13.81 27.61 5.49
C ASP A 171 -15.08 26.90 6.00
N SER A 172 -15.08 25.58 6.14
CA SER A 172 -16.15 24.92 6.88
C SER A 172 -15.89 25.03 8.39
N GLY A 173 -16.04 26.23 8.94
CA GLY A 173 -15.90 26.57 10.36
C GLY A 173 -16.87 25.86 11.32
N ARG A 174 -17.26 24.64 11.04
CA ARG A 174 -18.02 23.75 11.92
C ARG A 174 -17.24 22.51 12.26
N ARG A 175 -16.19 22.73 13.04
CA ARG A 175 -15.45 21.66 13.72
C ARG A 175 -16.22 21.00 14.88
N THR A 176 -17.46 21.38 15.12
CA THR A 176 -18.24 20.93 16.28
C THR A 176 -18.93 19.59 16.07
N ASP A 177 -19.06 19.09 14.83
CA ASP A 177 -19.77 17.84 14.55
C ASP A 177 -18.86 16.65 14.23
N VAL A 178 -17.56 16.77 14.42
CA VAL A 178 -16.59 15.70 14.16
C VAL A 178 -16.67 14.56 15.20
N GLY A 179 -17.49 14.72 16.23
CA GLY A 179 -17.61 13.73 17.32
C GLY A 179 -18.46 12.51 17.02
N LYS A 180 -19.31 12.54 16.01
CA LYS A 180 -20.21 11.40 15.67
C LYS A 180 -20.28 11.19 14.17
N GLY A 181 -19.30 10.42 13.67
CA GLY A 181 -19.43 9.83 12.35
C GLY A 181 -19.45 10.82 11.19
N ALA A 182 -18.40 11.62 11.04
CA ALA A 182 -18.20 12.39 9.81
C ALA A 182 -18.25 11.39 8.63
N ARG A 183 -19.36 11.37 7.94
CA ARG A 183 -19.51 10.61 6.71
C ARG A 183 -18.63 11.31 5.67
N PHE A 184 -17.51 10.73 5.35
CA PHE A 184 -16.81 11.09 4.13
C PHE A 184 -17.77 10.79 2.99
N THR A 185 -18.21 11.83 2.30
CA THR A 185 -19.07 11.65 1.14
C THR A 185 -18.22 11.23 -0.06
N SER A 186 -18.83 10.56 -1.01
CA SER A 186 -18.21 10.11 -2.27
C SER A 186 -17.45 11.20 -3.04
N ARG A 187 -17.70 12.47 -2.73
CA ARG A 187 -17.01 13.63 -3.31
C ARG A 187 -15.61 13.85 -2.78
N ASP A 188 -15.22 13.19 -1.68
CA ASP A 188 -13.89 13.34 -1.07
C ASP A 188 -12.86 12.35 -1.66
N CYS A 189 -13.27 11.53 -2.62
CA CYS A 189 -12.51 10.35 -3.08
C CYS A 189 -11.70 10.57 -4.36
N GLY A 190 -11.73 11.74 -4.93
CA GLY A 190 -11.21 11.99 -6.27
C GLY A 190 -9.77 12.46 -6.36
N MET A 191 -8.99 12.47 -5.29
CA MET A 191 -7.58 12.86 -5.36
C MET A 191 -6.71 11.61 -5.60
N GLU A 192 -6.07 11.58 -6.76
CA GLU A 192 -5.03 10.61 -7.06
C GLU A 192 -3.95 10.60 -5.97
N GLY A 193 -3.51 9.43 -5.55
CA GLY A 193 -2.55 9.29 -4.46
C GLY A 193 -3.16 9.33 -3.06
N THR A 194 -4.48 9.37 -2.91
CA THR A 194 -5.14 9.33 -1.60
C THR A 194 -5.80 7.98 -1.39
N LYS A 195 -5.42 7.27 -0.33
CA LYS A 195 -6.08 6.03 0.11
C LYS A 195 -7.41 6.36 0.78
N GLN A 196 -8.46 6.58 -0.01
CA GLN A 196 -9.79 6.88 0.48
C GLN A 196 -10.78 5.81 0.04
N GLY A 197 -11.55 5.29 1.01
CA GLY A 197 -12.49 4.19 0.78
C GLY A 197 -13.92 4.60 0.47
N GLY A 198 -14.20 5.91 0.35
CA GLY A 198 -15.56 6.43 0.31
C GLY A 198 -16.44 5.85 -0.78
N ASP A 199 -16.02 5.88 -2.02
CA ASP A 199 -16.83 5.42 -3.17
C ASP A 199 -16.98 3.90 -3.20
N TRP A 200 -15.89 3.18 -2.98
CA TRP A 200 -15.90 1.72 -2.93
C TRP A 200 -16.80 1.17 -1.81
N PHE A 201 -16.81 1.84 -0.66
CA PHE A 201 -17.70 1.46 0.44
C PHE A 201 -19.13 1.98 0.24
N ALA A 202 -19.33 3.05 -0.53
CA ALA A 202 -20.66 3.56 -0.87
C ALA A 202 -21.35 2.70 -1.93
N GLU A 203 -20.62 2.21 -2.95
CA GLU A 203 -21.17 1.29 -3.95
C GLU A 203 -21.51 -0.08 -3.35
N ALA A 204 -20.69 -0.59 -2.46
CA ALA A 204 -21.02 -1.80 -1.70
C ALA A 204 -22.31 -1.67 -0.87
N ARG A 205 -22.75 -0.44 -0.57
CA ARG A 205 -24.01 -0.16 0.14
C ARG A 205 -25.22 0.01 -0.78
N LYS A 206 -25.03 0.34 -2.05
CA LYS A 206 -26.13 0.57 -3.01
C LYS A 206 -26.85 -0.72 -3.43
N GLY A 207 -26.28 -1.90 -3.19
CA GLY A 207 -26.92 -3.20 -3.46
C GLY A 207 -27.97 -3.63 -2.43
N GLY A 208 -28.27 -2.84 -1.41
CA GLY A 208 -29.24 -3.13 -0.35
C GLY A 208 -30.37 -2.15 -0.38
N THR A 209 -31.56 -2.60 -0.77
CA THR A 209 -32.82 -1.91 -0.55
C THR A 209 -33.05 -1.64 0.94
N GLY A 210 -33.05 -0.37 1.32
CA GLY A 210 -33.72 0.18 2.46
C GLY A 210 -33.43 -0.40 3.84
N GLY A 211 -32.82 0.41 4.69
CA GLY A 211 -32.99 0.36 6.13
C GLY A 211 -32.14 -0.68 6.85
N THR A 212 -31.48 -0.19 7.89
CA THR A 212 -30.64 -0.90 8.85
C THR A 212 -29.32 -1.38 8.31
N SER A 213 -28.28 -0.76 8.84
CA SER A 213 -26.87 -1.06 8.62
C SER A 213 -26.53 -2.49 9.05
N GLU A 214 -26.88 -3.47 8.28
CA GLU A 214 -26.07 -4.67 8.25
C GLU A 214 -24.72 -4.25 7.70
N SER A 215 -23.87 -3.79 8.59
CA SER A 215 -22.48 -3.49 8.31
C SER A 215 -21.92 -4.73 7.66
N PHE A 216 -21.58 -4.65 6.38
CA PHE A 216 -20.80 -5.71 5.74
C PHE A 216 -19.63 -5.99 6.66
N GLY A 217 -19.62 -7.17 7.28
CA GLY A 217 -18.58 -7.53 8.22
C GLY A 217 -17.21 -7.34 7.59
N SER A 218 -16.19 -7.03 8.36
CA SER A 218 -14.82 -6.79 7.88
C SER A 218 -14.28 -7.91 6.97
N LYS A 219 -14.94 -9.05 6.94
CA LYS A 219 -14.60 -10.25 6.16
C LYS A 219 -15.42 -10.42 4.88
N SER A 220 -16.38 -9.52 4.56
CA SER A 220 -17.17 -9.67 3.34
C SER A 220 -16.30 -9.54 2.08
N PRO A 221 -16.61 -10.26 0.98
CA PRO A 221 -15.87 -10.15 -0.29
C PRO A 221 -15.83 -8.72 -0.82
N ALA A 222 -16.96 -7.99 -0.77
CA ALA A 222 -17.04 -6.60 -1.21
C ALA A 222 -16.10 -5.69 -0.41
N ARG A 223 -15.99 -5.89 0.91
CA ARG A 223 -15.08 -5.09 1.74
C ARG A 223 -13.62 -5.45 1.52
N ARG A 224 -13.30 -6.72 1.29
CA ARG A 224 -11.95 -7.15 0.92
C ARG A 224 -11.53 -6.53 -0.40
N PHE A 225 -12.39 -6.59 -1.41
CA PHE A 225 -12.15 -5.96 -2.70
C PHE A 225 -11.93 -4.45 -2.58
N ALA A 226 -12.83 -3.73 -1.89
CA ALA A 226 -12.67 -2.30 -1.64
C ALA A 226 -11.33 -1.98 -0.94
N SER A 227 -10.94 -2.78 0.05
CA SER A 227 -9.66 -2.59 0.74
C SER A 227 -8.46 -2.82 -0.18
N ALA A 228 -8.52 -3.83 -1.06
CA ALA A 228 -7.47 -4.10 -2.03
C ALA A 228 -7.33 -2.98 -3.06
N MET A 229 -8.46 -2.45 -3.56
CA MET A 229 -8.46 -1.32 -4.50
C MET A 229 -7.93 -0.03 -3.88
N ILE A 230 -8.29 0.27 -2.62
CA ILE A 230 -7.80 1.45 -1.89
C ILE A 230 -6.29 1.36 -1.62
N ALA A 231 -5.80 0.16 -1.36
CA ALA A 231 -4.38 -0.07 -1.09
C ALA A 231 -3.52 -0.07 -2.37
N LYS A 232 -4.14 -0.12 -3.54
CA LYS A 232 -3.44 -0.20 -4.82
C LYS A 232 -2.59 1.06 -5.07
N ILE A 233 -1.36 0.85 -5.46
CA ILE A 233 -0.44 1.96 -5.79
C ILE A 233 -0.97 2.72 -7.01
N PRO A 234 -1.01 4.07 -6.98
CA PRO A 234 -1.45 4.86 -8.11
C PRO A 234 -0.57 4.66 -9.34
N LEU A 235 -1.21 4.52 -10.51
CA LEU A 235 -0.51 4.29 -11.78
C LEU A 235 0.58 5.34 -12.09
N PRO A 236 0.39 6.65 -11.88
CA PRO A 236 1.44 7.64 -12.12
C PRO A 236 2.66 7.44 -11.22
N LEU A 237 2.45 7.05 -9.95
CA LEU A 237 3.55 6.76 -9.04
C LEU A 237 4.34 5.53 -9.50
N SER A 238 3.66 4.42 -9.79
CA SER A 238 4.32 3.19 -10.22
C SER A 238 5.03 3.33 -11.57
N ARG A 239 4.46 4.07 -12.52
CA ARG A 239 5.13 4.42 -13.79
C ARG A 239 6.38 5.27 -13.58
N HIS A 240 6.29 6.29 -12.72
CA HIS A 240 7.43 7.13 -12.40
C HIS A 240 8.59 6.32 -11.82
N ILE A 241 8.31 5.42 -10.88
CA ILE A 241 9.31 4.50 -10.32
C ILE A 241 9.88 3.60 -11.44
N GLY A 242 9.03 3.01 -12.27
CA GLY A 242 9.45 2.19 -13.39
C GLY A 242 10.36 2.92 -14.38
N SER A 243 10.02 4.15 -14.71
CA SER A 243 10.84 5.01 -15.60
C SER A 243 12.17 5.39 -14.96
N ALA A 244 12.18 5.77 -13.68
CA ALA A 244 13.37 6.25 -12.98
C ALA A 244 14.46 5.16 -12.79
N PHE A 245 14.07 3.90 -12.68
CA PHE A 245 15.00 2.77 -12.48
C PHE A 245 15.21 1.91 -13.72
N LYS A 246 14.65 2.29 -14.86
CA LYS A 246 14.85 1.56 -16.10
C LYS A 246 16.32 1.66 -16.53
N PRO A 247 17.03 0.52 -16.66
CA PRO A 247 18.44 0.50 -17.05
C PRO A 247 18.64 0.93 -18.48
#